data_fe9dac37900b79b53d51681bde3a1691
#
_entry.id   fe9dac37900b79b53d51681bde3a1691
#
_cell.length_a   1.000
_cell.length_b   1.000
_cell.length_c   1.000
_cell.angle_alpha   90.00
_cell.angle_beta   90.00
_cell.angle_gamma   90.00
#
_symmetry.space_group_name_H-M   'P 1'
#
loop_
_entity.id
_entity.type
_entity.pdbx_description
1 polymer ?
#
loop_
_entity_poly.entity_id
_entity_poly.type
_entity_poly.pdbx_seq_one_letter_code
_entity_poly.pdbx_strand_id
1 'polypeptide(L)'
;SIPLGAVSVEWAAKSLAKIIKDKASDELEVSVQDLELKDGVVRIVGTDRQISLAQIAQNSSEQLFALEEFKQNEATYPNGTHAVELEIDPQTGVTKLLNYTIVDDFGVTVNPMLLAGQVHGGVVQGIGQALLEHTVYDEDGQLLSASFLDYCMPRADDVLDFNFETRNVPSKTNALGIKGAGEAGSIGSCPAVMNAVVDALS
;
A
#
# COMPACT_ATOMS: atom_id res chain seq x y z
N SER A 1 9.66 2.02 1.24
CA SER A 1 8.33 1.45 1.56
C SER A 1 7.48 2.45 2.33
N ILE A 2 6.15 2.32 2.30
CA ILE A 2 5.23 3.19 3.05
C ILE A 2 5.53 3.20 4.56
N PRO A 3 5.76 2.07 5.25
CA PRO A 3 6.09 2.05 6.67
C PRO A 3 7.29 2.92 7.07
N LEU A 4 8.28 3.05 6.19
CA LEU A 4 9.46 3.88 6.41
C LEU A 4 9.24 5.33 6.00
N GLY A 5 8.88 5.53 4.73
CA GLY A 5 8.75 6.86 4.15
C GLY A 5 7.63 7.69 4.74
N ALA A 6 6.48 7.09 5.03
CA ALA A 6 5.34 7.83 5.59
C ALA A 6 5.62 8.34 7.01
N VAL A 7 6.33 7.57 7.84
CA VAL A 7 6.72 8.03 9.19
C VAL A 7 7.70 9.20 9.10
N SER A 8 8.71 9.13 8.22
CA SER A 8 9.66 10.25 8.02
C SER A 8 8.93 11.50 7.52
N VAL A 9 8.00 11.37 6.58
CA VAL A 9 7.19 12.50 6.08
C VAL A 9 6.31 13.09 7.17
N GLU A 10 5.65 12.26 7.97
CA GLU A 10 4.83 12.72 9.10
C GLU A 10 5.66 13.51 10.11
N TRP A 11 6.83 12.99 10.47
CA TRP A 11 7.73 13.67 11.42
C TRP A 11 8.24 14.99 10.85
N ALA A 12 8.68 15.00 9.59
CA ALA A 12 9.12 16.23 8.93
C ALA A 12 8.00 17.28 8.84
N ALA A 13 6.77 16.85 8.54
CA ALA A 13 5.61 17.75 8.53
C ALA A 13 5.31 18.33 9.93
N LYS A 14 5.38 17.53 10.98
CA LYS A 14 5.21 17.99 12.37
C LYS A 14 6.31 18.95 12.80
N SER A 15 7.57 18.64 12.47
CA SER A 15 8.71 19.51 12.75
C SER A 15 8.61 20.84 12.01
N LEU A 16 8.22 20.80 10.72
CA LEU A 16 8.00 22.02 9.95
C LEU A 16 6.83 22.85 10.50
N ALA A 17 5.71 22.21 10.85
CA ALA A 17 4.56 22.88 11.45
C ALA A 17 4.94 23.59 12.78
N LYS A 18 5.84 22.98 13.58
CA LYS A 18 6.36 23.61 14.79
C LYS A 18 7.20 24.87 14.46
N ILE A 19 8.14 24.75 13.52
CA ILE A 19 8.97 25.89 13.07
C ILE A 19 8.07 27.04 12.58
N ILE A 20 7.06 26.75 11.79
CA ILE A 20 6.10 27.73 11.28
C ILE A 20 5.33 28.41 12.42
N LYS A 21 4.85 27.65 13.41
CA LYS A 21 4.14 28.19 14.57
C LYS A 21 5.05 29.05 15.44
N ASP A 22 6.30 28.67 15.64
CA ASP A 22 7.28 29.47 16.38
C ASP A 22 7.50 30.83 15.70
N LYS A 23 7.67 30.86 14.36
CA LYS A 23 7.78 32.11 13.60
C LYS A 23 6.51 32.96 13.67
N ALA A 24 5.35 32.34 13.53
CA ALA A 24 4.06 33.05 13.65
C ALA A 24 3.83 33.60 15.06
N SER A 25 4.30 32.93 16.10
CA SER A 25 4.24 33.37 17.48
C SER A 25 5.01 34.70 17.68
N ASP A 26 6.21 34.79 17.10
CA ASP A 26 7.03 36.03 17.14
C ASP A 26 6.33 37.18 16.38
N GLU A 27 5.78 36.89 15.18
CA GLU A 27 5.13 37.92 14.35
C GLU A 27 3.75 38.39 14.88
N LEU A 28 3.00 37.49 15.49
CA LEU A 28 1.69 37.80 16.05
C LEU A 28 1.76 38.23 17.53
N GLU A 29 2.94 38.15 18.17
CA GLU A 29 3.17 38.47 19.57
C GLU A 29 2.25 37.69 20.53
N VAL A 30 2.13 36.35 20.33
CA VAL A 30 1.29 35.47 21.14
C VAL A 30 1.99 34.15 21.40
N SER A 31 1.52 33.42 22.41
CA SER A 31 2.04 32.07 22.70
C SER A 31 1.75 31.08 21.57
N VAL A 32 2.71 30.22 21.27
CA VAL A 32 2.56 29.09 20.29
C VAL A 32 1.35 28.21 20.60
N GLN A 33 0.99 28.09 21.89
CA GLN A 33 -0.14 27.28 22.34
C GLN A 33 -1.49 27.85 21.91
N ASP A 34 -1.57 29.15 21.66
CA ASP A 34 -2.76 29.87 21.22
C ASP A 34 -2.91 29.87 19.68
N LEU A 35 -1.96 29.22 18.98
CA LEU A 35 -1.92 29.19 17.51
C LEU A 35 -2.42 27.88 16.93
N GLU A 36 -3.24 27.97 15.91
CA GLU A 36 -3.68 26.87 15.05
C GLU A 36 -3.18 27.06 13.62
N LEU A 37 -2.50 26.03 13.07
CA LEU A 37 -2.13 26.00 11.65
C LEU A 37 -3.19 25.19 10.90
N LYS A 38 -3.90 25.86 10.00
CA LYS A 38 -4.95 25.25 9.20
C LYS A 38 -5.15 26.02 7.89
N ASP A 39 -5.45 25.27 6.81
CA ASP A 39 -5.82 25.82 5.50
C ASP A 39 -4.85 26.90 4.95
N GLY A 40 -3.54 26.69 5.18
CA GLY A 40 -2.48 27.58 4.68
C GLY A 40 -2.26 28.87 5.49
N VAL A 41 -2.90 28.99 6.66
CA VAL A 41 -2.75 30.11 7.58
C VAL A 41 -2.46 29.65 9.00
N VAL A 42 -1.77 30.48 9.76
CA VAL A 42 -1.64 30.35 11.23
C VAL A 42 -2.52 31.43 11.85
N ARG A 43 -3.47 31.02 12.67
CA ARG A 43 -4.42 31.94 13.34
C ARG A 43 -4.35 31.84 14.85
N ILE A 44 -4.69 32.92 15.53
CA ILE A 44 -4.88 32.94 16.99
C ILE A 44 -6.28 32.38 17.26
N VAL A 45 -6.34 31.30 18.05
CA VAL A 45 -7.59 30.63 18.39
C VAL A 45 -8.56 31.60 19.05
N GLY A 46 -9.80 31.62 18.56
CA GLY A 46 -10.85 32.49 19.10
C GLY A 46 -10.82 33.95 18.59
N THR A 47 -9.99 34.28 17.61
CA THR A 47 -9.89 35.64 17.03
C THR A 47 -9.85 35.60 15.50
N ASP A 48 -9.96 36.78 14.85
CA ASP A 48 -9.80 36.95 13.40
C ASP A 48 -8.33 37.20 12.99
N ARG A 49 -7.39 37.28 13.96
CA ARG A 49 -5.97 37.54 13.70
C ARG A 49 -5.32 36.26 13.14
N GLN A 50 -4.73 36.41 11.96
CA GLN A 50 -4.02 35.32 11.29
C GLN A 50 -2.89 35.84 10.41
N ILE A 51 -1.97 34.95 10.05
CA ILE A 51 -0.89 35.19 9.10
C ILE A 51 -0.81 34.02 8.12
N SER A 52 -0.60 34.28 6.84
CA SER A 52 -0.47 33.23 5.83
C SER A 52 0.92 32.59 5.84
N LEU A 53 1.02 31.33 5.42
CA LEU A 53 2.32 30.66 5.23
C LEU A 53 3.23 31.42 4.27
N ALA A 54 2.65 32.05 3.23
CA ALA A 54 3.40 32.87 2.27
C ALA A 54 4.05 34.09 2.94
N GLN A 55 3.31 34.79 3.83
CA GLN A 55 3.85 35.92 4.58
C GLN A 55 4.96 35.50 5.55
N ILE A 56 4.74 34.40 6.30
CA ILE A 56 5.77 33.85 7.20
C ILE A 56 7.04 33.51 6.41
N ALA A 57 6.90 32.86 5.24
CA ALA A 57 8.03 32.52 4.39
C ALA A 57 8.76 33.75 3.82
N GLN A 58 8.03 34.82 3.46
CA GLN A 58 8.61 36.07 2.97
C GLN A 58 9.35 36.84 4.07
N ASN A 59 8.80 36.83 5.27
CA ASN A 59 9.39 37.54 6.43
C ASN A 59 10.56 36.77 7.06
N SER A 60 10.68 35.48 6.76
CA SER A 60 11.77 34.65 7.30
C SER A 60 13.08 34.96 6.58
N SER A 61 14.13 35.24 7.33
CA SER A 61 15.50 35.40 6.81
C SER A 61 16.17 34.07 6.39
N GLU A 62 15.58 32.95 6.80
CA GLU A 62 16.09 31.60 6.57
C GLU A 62 15.05 30.77 5.82
N GLN A 63 15.52 29.76 5.08
CA GLN A 63 14.63 28.80 4.45
C GLN A 63 13.89 27.97 5.50
N LEU A 64 12.56 27.94 5.42
CA LEU A 64 11.72 27.11 6.28
C LEU A 64 11.71 25.67 5.75
N PHE A 65 12.42 24.78 6.40
CA PHE A 65 12.42 23.36 6.07
C PHE A 65 12.63 22.49 7.30
N ALA A 66 12.22 21.23 7.21
CA ALA A 66 12.53 20.21 8.20
C ALA A 66 12.97 18.93 7.50
N LEU A 67 13.94 18.25 8.07
CA LEU A 67 14.46 16.97 7.61
C LEU A 67 14.36 15.98 8.76
N GLU A 68 13.65 14.87 8.54
CA GLU A 68 13.50 13.81 9.52
C GLU A 68 13.77 12.46 8.88
N GLU A 69 14.44 11.58 9.58
CA GLU A 69 14.74 10.22 9.16
C GLU A 69 14.18 9.23 10.18
N PHE A 70 13.30 8.34 9.73
CA PHE A 70 12.84 7.22 10.52
C PHE A 70 13.66 5.97 10.18
N LYS A 71 14.28 5.37 11.20
CA LYS A 71 14.97 4.08 11.11
C LYS A 71 14.13 3.01 11.80
N GLN A 72 13.65 2.07 11.02
CA GLN A 72 12.88 0.95 11.53
C GLN A 72 13.87 -0.12 12.09
N ASN A 73 13.70 -0.49 13.35
CA ASN A 73 14.55 -1.49 14.00
C ASN A 73 14.08 -2.92 13.76
N GLU A 74 12.79 -3.11 13.47
CA GLU A 74 12.19 -4.42 13.28
C GLU A 74 11.33 -4.42 12.02
N ALA A 75 11.30 -5.52 11.29
CA ALA A 75 10.46 -5.67 10.11
C ALA A 75 8.96 -5.69 10.47
N THR A 76 8.12 -5.35 9.50
CA THR A 76 6.67 -5.52 9.57
C THR A 76 6.26 -6.65 8.63
N TYR A 77 5.29 -7.44 9.04
CA TYR A 77 4.79 -8.56 8.27
C TYR A 77 3.28 -8.43 8.10
N PRO A 78 2.77 -8.23 6.86
CA PRO A 78 1.38 -8.50 6.59
C PRO A 78 1.12 -10.00 6.76
N ASN A 79 -0.08 -10.37 7.07
CA ASN A 79 -0.49 -11.76 7.15
C ASN A 79 -1.98 -11.87 6.81
N GLY A 80 -2.43 -13.06 6.44
CA GLY A 80 -3.81 -13.24 6.07
C GLY A 80 -4.14 -14.64 5.60
N THR A 81 -5.33 -14.78 5.03
CA THR A 81 -5.85 -16.02 4.50
C THR A 81 -6.47 -15.80 3.13
N HIS A 82 -6.13 -16.65 2.18
CA HIS A 82 -6.75 -16.73 0.87
C HIS A 82 -7.53 -18.05 0.76
N ALA A 83 -8.77 -17.97 0.29
CA ALA A 83 -9.61 -19.12 0.03
C ALA A 83 -10.08 -19.08 -1.43
N VAL A 84 -9.92 -20.19 -2.13
CA VAL A 84 -10.23 -20.33 -3.56
C VAL A 84 -11.19 -21.50 -3.77
N GLU A 85 -12.20 -21.26 -4.59
CA GLU A 85 -13.08 -22.28 -5.12
C GLU A 85 -12.95 -22.30 -6.64
N LEU A 86 -12.71 -23.47 -7.22
CA LEU A 86 -12.58 -23.65 -8.65
C LEU A 86 -13.21 -24.96 -9.12
N GLU A 87 -13.47 -25.02 -10.41
CA GLU A 87 -13.96 -26.20 -11.11
C GLU A 87 -13.00 -26.56 -12.25
N ILE A 88 -12.75 -27.86 -12.42
CA ILE A 88 -11.97 -28.38 -13.55
C ILE A 88 -12.87 -29.28 -14.40
N ASP A 89 -13.04 -28.92 -15.67
CA ASP A 89 -13.76 -29.77 -16.61
C ASP A 89 -12.97 -31.07 -16.86
N PRO A 90 -13.50 -32.23 -16.48
CA PRO A 90 -12.78 -33.51 -16.60
C PRO A 90 -12.54 -33.95 -18.06
N GLN A 91 -13.23 -33.37 -19.04
CA GLN A 91 -13.06 -33.73 -20.45
C GLN A 91 -12.02 -32.86 -21.15
N THR A 92 -11.90 -31.61 -20.76
CA THR A 92 -11.03 -30.61 -21.42
C THR A 92 -9.85 -30.18 -20.58
N GLY A 93 -9.91 -30.37 -19.23
CA GLY A 93 -8.92 -29.84 -18.29
C GLY A 93 -9.04 -28.33 -18.06
N VAL A 94 -10.05 -27.66 -18.64
CA VAL A 94 -10.25 -26.22 -18.45
C VAL A 94 -10.58 -25.93 -16.99
N THR A 95 -9.79 -25.07 -16.37
CA THR A 95 -9.98 -24.63 -15.00
C THR A 95 -10.74 -23.31 -14.95
N LYS A 96 -11.78 -23.23 -14.14
CA LYS A 96 -12.61 -22.04 -13.93
C LYS A 96 -12.61 -21.65 -12.45
N LEU A 97 -12.19 -20.45 -12.15
CA LEU A 97 -12.34 -19.87 -10.81
C LEU A 97 -13.82 -19.54 -10.57
N LEU A 98 -14.37 -20.00 -9.46
CA LEU A 98 -15.77 -19.77 -9.06
C LEU A 98 -15.87 -18.70 -7.97
N ASN A 99 -14.94 -18.70 -7.01
CA ASN A 99 -14.92 -17.75 -5.92
C ASN A 99 -13.47 -17.55 -5.42
N TYR A 100 -13.16 -16.31 -5.01
CA TYR A 100 -11.89 -16.00 -4.40
C TYR A 100 -12.08 -14.99 -3.27
N THR A 101 -11.71 -15.40 -2.06
CA THR A 101 -11.85 -14.57 -0.85
C THR A 101 -10.49 -14.33 -0.21
N ILE A 102 -10.25 -13.09 0.16
CA ILE A 102 -9.01 -12.61 0.80
C ILE A 102 -9.37 -11.89 2.09
N VAL A 103 -8.74 -12.27 3.20
CA VAL A 103 -8.83 -11.54 4.46
C VAL A 103 -7.42 -11.34 5.01
N ASP A 104 -6.93 -10.11 4.92
CA ASP A 104 -5.55 -9.77 5.24
C ASP A 104 -5.43 -8.71 6.34
N ASP A 105 -4.26 -8.69 7.00
CA ASP A 105 -3.86 -7.72 8.00
C ASP A 105 -2.72 -6.84 7.47
N PHE A 106 -3.00 -5.56 7.27
CA PHE A 106 -2.03 -4.55 6.84
C PHE A 106 -1.71 -3.50 7.92
N GLY A 107 -2.09 -3.78 9.17
CA GLY A 107 -2.00 -2.78 10.23
C GLY A 107 -2.96 -1.61 9.98
N VAL A 108 -2.47 -0.39 10.10
CA VAL A 108 -3.26 0.80 9.74
C VAL A 108 -3.28 0.99 8.23
N THR A 109 -4.46 1.00 7.63
CA THR A 109 -4.64 1.24 6.19
C THR A 109 -4.66 2.74 5.91
N VAL A 110 -3.70 3.22 5.11
CA VAL A 110 -3.61 4.65 4.73
C VAL A 110 -4.64 5.01 3.68
N ASN A 111 -4.78 4.17 2.65
CA ASN A 111 -5.74 4.35 1.57
C ASN A 111 -6.36 3.01 1.18
N PRO A 112 -7.62 2.74 1.56
CA PRO A 112 -8.28 1.46 1.30
C PRO A 112 -8.41 1.13 -0.20
N MET A 113 -8.68 2.13 -1.04
CA MET A 113 -8.84 1.93 -2.49
C MET A 113 -7.52 1.50 -3.14
N LEU A 114 -6.41 2.18 -2.82
CA LEU A 114 -5.09 1.81 -3.34
C LEU A 114 -4.62 0.46 -2.79
N LEU A 115 -4.94 0.16 -1.53
CA LEU A 115 -4.64 -1.14 -0.93
C LEU A 115 -5.37 -2.27 -1.65
N ALA A 116 -6.67 -2.12 -1.92
CA ALA A 116 -7.45 -3.10 -2.66
C ALA A 116 -6.85 -3.34 -4.06
N GLY A 117 -6.51 -2.27 -4.78
CA GLY A 117 -5.86 -2.38 -6.09
C GLY A 117 -4.52 -3.13 -6.04
N GLN A 118 -3.71 -2.90 -4.99
CA GLN A 118 -2.44 -3.60 -4.79
C GLN A 118 -2.66 -5.10 -4.53
N VAL A 119 -3.61 -5.45 -3.66
CA VAL A 119 -3.94 -6.85 -3.35
C VAL A 119 -4.51 -7.58 -4.56
N HIS A 120 -5.47 -6.97 -5.26
CA HIS A 120 -6.06 -7.55 -6.48
C HIS A 120 -4.99 -7.81 -7.55
N GLY A 121 -4.10 -6.84 -7.80
CA GLY A 121 -3.00 -7.01 -8.75
C GLY A 121 -2.05 -8.13 -8.37
N GLY A 122 -1.69 -8.25 -7.08
CA GLY A 122 -0.87 -9.34 -6.57
C GLY A 122 -1.55 -10.72 -6.71
N VAL A 123 -2.86 -10.78 -6.43
CA VAL A 123 -3.64 -12.02 -6.57
C VAL A 123 -3.69 -12.47 -8.03
N VAL A 124 -3.95 -11.56 -8.97
CA VAL A 124 -3.96 -11.88 -10.41
C VAL A 124 -2.58 -12.38 -10.88
N GLN A 125 -1.50 -11.80 -10.38
CA GLN A 125 -0.15 -12.27 -10.68
C GLN A 125 0.07 -13.73 -10.22
N GLY A 126 -0.38 -14.09 -9.02
CA GLY A 126 -0.26 -15.46 -8.53
C GLY A 126 -1.20 -16.46 -9.24
N ILE A 127 -2.40 -16.02 -9.64
CA ILE A 127 -3.29 -16.84 -10.50
C ILE A 127 -2.61 -17.10 -11.84
N GLY A 128 -2.01 -16.09 -12.46
CA GLY A 128 -1.27 -16.22 -13.70
C GLY A 128 -0.14 -17.24 -13.60
N GLN A 129 0.67 -17.14 -12.56
CA GLN A 129 1.76 -18.09 -12.30
C GLN A 129 1.24 -19.53 -12.10
N ALA A 130 0.10 -19.70 -11.44
CA ALA A 130 -0.42 -21.02 -11.13
C ALA A 130 -1.12 -21.70 -12.32
N LEU A 131 -1.82 -20.94 -13.18
CA LEU A 131 -2.75 -21.48 -14.17
C LEU A 131 -2.40 -21.18 -15.63
N LEU A 132 -1.65 -20.10 -15.92
CA LEU A 132 -1.54 -19.55 -17.28
C LEU A 132 -0.10 -19.41 -17.77
N GLU A 133 0.76 -18.83 -16.95
CA GLU A 133 2.11 -18.40 -17.38
C GLU A 133 3.07 -19.58 -17.45
N HIS A 134 3.68 -19.77 -18.63
CA HIS A 134 4.67 -20.83 -18.85
C HIS A 134 5.87 -20.28 -19.66
N THR A 135 7.03 -20.35 -19.04
CA THR A 135 8.29 -20.00 -19.71
C THR A 135 8.93 -21.25 -20.31
N VAL A 136 9.05 -21.28 -21.63
CA VAL A 136 9.54 -22.43 -22.40
C VAL A 136 10.84 -22.06 -23.09
N TYR A 137 11.87 -22.92 -22.93
CA TYR A 137 13.15 -22.86 -23.61
C TYR A 137 13.35 -24.10 -24.48
N ASP A 138 14.06 -23.94 -25.62
CA ASP A 138 14.52 -25.10 -26.38
C ASP A 138 15.80 -25.69 -25.79
N GLU A 139 16.34 -26.73 -26.47
CA GLU A 139 17.55 -27.46 -26.05
C GLU A 139 18.83 -26.59 -26.08
N ASP A 140 18.82 -25.54 -26.90
CA ASP A 140 19.93 -24.58 -27.03
C ASP A 140 19.81 -23.38 -26.06
N GLY A 141 18.77 -23.35 -25.24
CA GLY A 141 18.51 -22.29 -24.26
C GLY A 141 17.82 -21.05 -24.85
N GLN A 142 17.29 -21.13 -26.07
CA GLN A 142 16.51 -20.06 -26.67
C GLN A 142 15.11 -20.00 -26.06
N LEU A 143 14.69 -18.82 -25.58
CA LEU A 143 13.35 -18.60 -25.08
C LEU A 143 12.33 -18.65 -26.22
N LEU A 144 11.39 -19.61 -26.17
CA LEU A 144 10.34 -19.80 -27.17
C LEU A 144 9.10 -18.96 -26.84
N SER A 145 8.76 -18.78 -25.55
CA SER A 145 7.62 -17.96 -25.11
C SER A 145 8.02 -16.48 -24.91
N ALA A 146 8.68 -15.87 -25.90
CA ALA A 146 9.27 -14.54 -25.78
C ALA A 146 8.34 -13.37 -26.13
N SER A 147 7.13 -13.65 -26.56
CA SER A 147 6.14 -12.62 -26.94
C SER A 147 4.81 -12.82 -26.22
N PHE A 148 3.96 -11.78 -26.15
CA PHE A 148 2.60 -11.92 -25.62
C PHE A 148 1.67 -12.77 -26.50
N LEU A 149 2.11 -13.22 -27.64
CA LEU A 149 1.42 -14.21 -28.45
C LEU A 149 1.60 -15.63 -27.87
N ASP A 150 2.77 -15.89 -27.29
CA ASP A 150 3.19 -17.21 -26.81
C ASP A 150 3.16 -17.29 -25.27
N TYR A 151 3.37 -16.17 -24.57
CA TYR A 151 3.32 -16.08 -23.11
C TYR A 151 1.96 -15.61 -22.64
N CYS A 152 1.26 -16.48 -21.91
CA CYS A 152 -0.13 -16.31 -21.50
C CYS A 152 -0.24 -15.50 -20.20
N MET A 153 -0.18 -14.18 -20.26
CA MET A 153 -0.51 -13.35 -19.11
C MET A 153 -2.01 -13.33 -18.83
N PRO A 154 -2.42 -13.25 -17.54
CA PRO A 154 -3.83 -13.09 -17.18
C PRO A 154 -4.47 -11.86 -17.83
N ARG A 155 -5.68 -12.01 -18.33
CA ARG A 155 -6.52 -10.94 -18.87
C ARG A 155 -7.73 -10.72 -17.96
N ALA A 156 -8.46 -9.65 -18.18
CA ALA A 156 -9.67 -9.37 -17.39
C ALA A 156 -10.71 -10.50 -17.41
N ASP A 157 -10.79 -11.22 -18.54
CA ASP A 157 -11.73 -12.33 -18.70
C ASP A 157 -11.29 -13.64 -17.99
N ASP A 158 -10.01 -13.72 -17.60
CA ASP A 158 -9.45 -14.91 -16.93
C ASP A 158 -9.67 -14.88 -15.41
N VAL A 159 -10.14 -13.76 -14.88
CA VAL A 159 -10.31 -13.54 -13.43
C VAL A 159 -11.72 -13.06 -13.10
N LEU A 160 -12.09 -13.26 -11.84
CA LEU A 160 -13.39 -12.84 -11.30
C LEU A 160 -13.19 -11.65 -10.32
N ASP A 161 -14.30 -11.08 -9.85
CA ASP A 161 -14.29 -10.13 -8.76
C ASP A 161 -13.88 -10.81 -7.45
N PHE A 162 -12.91 -10.22 -6.73
CA PHE A 162 -12.41 -10.76 -5.47
C PHE A 162 -13.20 -10.23 -4.28
N ASN A 163 -13.53 -11.13 -3.34
CA ASN A 163 -14.04 -10.75 -2.03
C ASN A 163 -12.84 -10.38 -1.14
N PHE A 164 -12.58 -9.08 -0.97
CA PHE A 164 -11.46 -8.58 -0.20
C PHE A 164 -11.91 -7.85 1.06
N GLU A 165 -11.42 -8.30 2.22
CA GLU A 165 -11.60 -7.64 3.51
C GLU A 165 -10.27 -7.51 4.25
N THR A 166 -10.23 -6.60 5.22
CA THR A 166 -9.09 -6.44 6.12
C THR A 166 -9.48 -6.69 7.58
N ARG A 167 -8.57 -7.36 8.31
CA ARG A 167 -8.66 -7.57 9.77
C ARG A 167 -7.41 -6.98 10.43
N ASN A 168 -7.37 -5.66 10.46
CA ASN A 168 -6.16 -4.90 10.75
C ASN A 168 -5.77 -4.93 12.24
N VAL A 169 -4.50 -5.34 12.49
CA VAL A 169 -3.83 -5.24 13.78
C VAL A 169 -2.63 -4.30 13.62
N PRO A 170 -2.67 -3.07 14.20
CA PRO A 170 -1.59 -2.10 14.03
C PRO A 170 -0.22 -2.66 14.43
N SER A 171 0.80 -2.38 13.60
CA SER A 171 2.19 -2.70 13.93
C SER A 171 2.65 -1.86 15.13
N LYS A 172 3.48 -2.47 15.98
CA LYS A 172 4.14 -1.78 17.10
C LYS A 172 5.52 -1.25 16.74
N THR A 173 6.03 -1.57 15.54
CA THR A 173 7.40 -1.26 15.11
C THR A 173 7.54 0.08 14.40
N ASN A 174 6.43 0.76 14.13
CA ASN A 174 6.41 2.13 13.59
C ASN A 174 5.23 2.94 14.15
N ALA A 175 5.40 4.26 14.19
CA ALA A 175 4.45 5.18 14.81
C ALA A 175 3.06 5.21 14.13
N LEU A 176 3.00 4.89 12.83
CA LEU A 176 1.75 4.85 12.07
C LEU A 176 1.03 3.51 12.14
N GLY A 177 1.65 2.47 12.71
CA GLY A 177 1.06 1.14 12.82
C GLY A 177 0.87 0.41 11.50
N ILE A 178 1.54 0.85 10.43
CA ILE A 178 1.41 0.34 9.07
C ILE A 178 2.21 -0.96 8.89
N LYS A 179 1.70 -1.89 8.08
CA LYS A 179 2.43 -3.05 7.55
C LYS A 179 2.53 -2.91 6.02
N GLY A 180 3.58 -3.52 5.43
CA GLY A 180 3.75 -3.52 3.99
C GLY A 180 2.67 -4.36 3.29
N ALA A 181 2.26 -3.96 2.08
CA ALA A 181 1.21 -4.64 1.33
C ALA A 181 1.64 -5.03 -0.11
N GLY A 182 2.89 -4.74 -0.48
CA GLY A 182 3.35 -4.84 -1.86
C GLY A 182 3.19 -6.23 -2.50
N GLU A 183 3.44 -7.29 -1.74
CA GLU A 183 3.48 -8.66 -2.25
C GLU A 183 2.44 -9.59 -1.60
N ALA A 184 1.62 -9.08 -0.68
CA ALA A 184 0.69 -9.91 0.09
C ALA A 184 -0.27 -10.70 -0.81
N GLY A 185 -0.82 -10.07 -1.85
CA GLY A 185 -1.70 -10.75 -2.79
C GLY A 185 -1.03 -11.92 -3.52
N SER A 186 0.20 -11.74 -4.01
CA SER A 186 0.90 -12.79 -4.78
C SER A 186 1.42 -13.93 -3.90
N ILE A 187 1.85 -13.63 -2.67
CA ILE A 187 2.32 -14.66 -1.72
C ILE A 187 1.20 -15.65 -1.39
N GLY A 188 -0.02 -15.16 -1.15
CA GLY A 188 -1.17 -16.00 -0.80
C GLY A 188 -1.81 -16.71 -1.98
N SER A 189 -1.82 -16.09 -3.16
CA SER A 189 -2.64 -16.56 -4.29
C SER A 189 -2.09 -17.81 -4.96
N CYS A 190 -0.81 -17.89 -5.27
CA CYS A 190 -0.26 -19.04 -5.96
C CYS A 190 -0.51 -20.34 -5.18
N PRO A 191 -0.16 -20.46 -3.87
CA PRO A 191 -0.42 -21.67 -3.10
C PRO A 191 -1.93 -21.93 -2.89
N ALA A 192 -2.77 -20.89 -2.74
CA ALA A 192 -4.21 -21.07 -2.57
C ALA A 192 -4.86 -21.67 -3.82
N VAL A 193 -4.51 -21.17 -5.01
CA VAL A 193 -4.98 -21.72 -6.29
C VAL A 193 -4.49 -23.15 -6.49
N MET A 194 -3.21 -23.42 -6.25
CA MET A 194 -2.67 -24.77 -6.41
C MET A 194 -3.28 -25.78 -5.44
N ASN A 195 -3.56 -25.37 -4.20
CA ASN A 195 -4.27 -26.23 -3.25
C ASN A 195 -5.68 -26.57 -3.74
N ALA A 196 -6.41 -25.59 -4.29
CA ALA A 196 -7.74 -25.81 -4.84
C ALA A 196 -7.70 -26.73 -6.09
N VAL A 197 -6.66 -26.61 -6.94
CA VAL A 197 -6.45 -27.53 -8.08
C VAL A 197 -6.22 -28.96 -7.60
N VAL A 198 -5.36 -29.15 -6.59
CA VAL A 198 -5.07 -30.48 -6.02
C VAL A 198 -6.33 -31.09 -5.40
N ASP A 199 -7.11 -30.29 -4.67
CA ASP A 199 -8.38 -30.73 -4.08
C ASP A 199 -9.41 -31.17 -5.14
N ALA A 200 -9.52 -30.41 -6.22
CA ALA A 200 -10.45 -30.71 -7.33
C ALA A 200 -10.06 -31.99 -8.12
N LEU A 201 -8.79 -32.39 -8.06
CA LEU A 201 -8.27 -33.57 -8.77
C LEU A 201 -8.20 -34.83 -7.88
N SER A 202 -8.49 -34.71 -6.60
CA SER A 202 -8.45 -35.81 -5.63
C SER A 202 -9.80 -36.51 -5.50
#